data_137736ab0447f1cd8b24c96513ca84e6
#
_entry.id   137736ab0447f1cd8b24c96513ca84e6
#
_cell.length_a   1.000
_cell.length_b   1.000
_cell.length_c   1.000
_cell.angle_alpha   90.00
_cell.angle_beta   90.00
_cell.angle_gamma   90.00
#
_symmetry.space_group_name_H-M   'P 1'
#
loop_
_entity.id
_entity.type
_entity.pdbx_description
1 polymer ?
#
loop_
_entity_poly.entity_id
_entity_poly.type
_entity_poly.pdbx_seq_one_letter_code
_entity_poly.pdbx_strand_id
1 'polypeptide(L)'
;MKHIPYYIMTAALAIFVGCGNNSNHSYSHDAHAEESHNHAPGIIEFTKAQADAAGLEIETVQPASFNAVIRTSGEILPAQGDEKTVVATTSGIVTLGSGRRILPGVKVSKGATIAVISSEEMAAGDPVAKAKAEFDAAEKAFERAESLVKVNAISQKSYDQAKKDYETAKSSYEAYKGKFGEKGLSVVSPMAGYITQVIVNDGDYVEAGQPIAVVSQNNRLQLRADLPEKYWSSANRIYSANFKPSYASETFSLKNLGGRLISAGRTAAKGTFYIPVIFEFNNAGNFVPGAFCDIYLIEGQKDNVISVPETALTEEQGVYFVYLKVCETEYKKQEVKIGESDGIRREILVGLHEGDIVVTKGAMQVKLASVKGSIPGHTHNH
;
A
#
# COMPACT_ATOMS: atom_id res chain seq x y z
N MET A 1 12.99 -15.43 71.54
CA MET A 1 13.16 -16.68 72.33
C MET A 1 13.35 -17.84 71.38
N LYS A 2 14.50 -18.55 71.61
CA LYS A 2 14.99 -19.89 71.23
C LYS A 2 15.39 -20.01 69.74
N HIS A 3 16.65 -19.89 69.34
CA HIS A 3 17.86 -20.74 69.49
C HIS A 3 17.75 -22.09 68.75
N ILE A 4 18.45 -22.23 67.57
CA ILE A 4 19.73 -22.95 67.23
C ILE A 4 19.68 -24.48 67.49
N PRO A 5 20.43 -25.41 66.79
CA PRO A 5 21.68 -25.27 65.97
C PRO A 5 21.83 -26.22 64.74
N TYR A 6 22.79 -25.89 63.91
CA TYR A 6 23.94 -26.64 63.30
C TYR A 6 23.92 -28.18 63.36
N TYR A 7 24.26 -28.80 62.21
CA TYR A 7 25.15 -29.96 62.14
C TYR A 7 25.97 -29.97 60.82
N ILE A 8 27.26 -29.88 61.00
CA ILE A 8 28.35 -30.18 60.06
C ILE A 8 28.61 -31.67 60.15
N MET A 9 28.85 -32.33 59.03
CA MET A 9 29.57 -33.62 59.02
C MET A 9 30.42 -33.80 57.76
N THR A 10 31.69 -33.77 57.97
CA THR A 10 32.83 -34.11 57.09
C THR A 10 33.13 -35.59 57.18
N ALA A 11 33.56 -36.24 56.05
CA ALA A 11 34.52 -37.35 55.98
C ALA A 11 34.71 -37.69 54.46
N ALA A 12 35.85 -37.48 53.87
CA ALA A 12 37.16 -38.14 53.88
C ALA A 12 37.23 -39.41 53.00
N LEU A 13 37.89 -39.25 51.87
CA LEU A 13 39.08 -39.91 51.32
C LEU A 13 39.12 -41.43 51.25
N ALA A 14 39.27 -42.02 50.00
CA ALA A 14 40.14 -43.18 49.77
C ALA A 14 40.61 -43.22 48.30
N ILE A 15 41.93 -43.23 48.17
CA ILE A 15 42.74 -43.44 46.99
C ILE A 15 42.88 -44.94 46.77
N PHE A 16 42.74 -45.44 45.51
CA PHE A 16 43.40 -46.71 45.12
C PHE A 16 44.06 -46.55 43.77
N VAL A 17 45.38 -46.72 43.82
CA VAL A 17 46.33 -46.89 42.71
C VAL A 17 46.35 -48.35 42.32
N GLY A 18 46.31 -48.66 41.03
CA GLY A 18 46.53 -49.98 40.49
C GLY A 18 47.19 -49.89 39.11
N CYS A 19 48.54 -50.08 39.10
CA CYS A 19 49.33 -50.27 37.88
C CYS A 19 49.11 -51.64 37.30
N GLY A 20 49.09 -51.77 35.98
CA GLY A 20 49.18 -53.02 35.25
C GLY A 20 49.60 -52.79 33.80
N ASN A 21 50.84 -53.14 33.53
CA ASN A 21 51.60 -53.00 32.27
C ASN A 21 51.26 -54.15 31.30
N ASN A 22 51.09 -53.96 29.99
CA ASN A 22 51.98 -54.49 28.95
C ASN A 22 51.49 -54.36 27.49
N SER A 23 52.42 -53.88 26.68
CA SER A 23 52.88 -54.26 25.32
C SER A 23 51.96 -54.10 24.08
N ASN A 24 52.38 -53.13 23.23
CA ASN A 24 52.60 -53.19 21.76
C ASN A 24 51.56 -53.85 20.86
N HIS A 25 50.94 -53.00 19.99
CA HIS A 25 51.13 -53.13 18.52
C HIS A 25 50.69 -51.82 17.84
N SER A 26 51.61 -51.29 17.03
CA SER A 26 51.44 -50.17 16.14
C SER A 26 50.60 -50.53 14.93
N TYR A 27 49.53 -49.80 14.67
CA TYR A 27 49.01 -49.51 13.32
C TYR A 27 48.59 -48.03 13.30
N SER A 28 49.27 -47.29 12.45
CA SER A 28 48.92 -45.95 12.08
C SER A 28 47.62 -45.94 11.25
N HIS A 29 46.58 -45.32 11.75
CA HIS A 29 45.50 -44.80 10.97
C HIS A 29 45.32 -43.32 11.37
N ASP A 30 45.49 -42.45 10.40
CA ASP A 30 45.10 -41.07 10.47
C ASP A 30 43.59 -40.98 10.78
N ALA A 31 43.27 -40.79 12.03
CA ALA A 31 41.92 -40.40 12.45
C ALA A 31 41.85 -38.90 12.43
N HIS A 32 41.17 -38.33 11.44
CA HIS A 32 40.63 -37.01 11.55
C HIS A 32 39.78 -36.99 12.84
N ALA A 33 40.28 -36.29 13.86
CA ALA A 33 39.48 -35.96 15.03
C ALA A 33 38.41 -34.97 14.59
N GLU A 34 37.19 -35.46 14.40
CA GLU A 34 36.03 -34.61 14.49
C GLU A 34 35.95 -34.14 15.95
N GLU A 35 36.35 -32.89 16.20
CA GLU A 35 36.08 -32.23 17.46
C GLU A 35 34.58 -32.14 17.63
N SER A 36 34.00 -33.06 18.38
CA SER A 36 32.62 -32.93 18.86
C SER A 36 32.61 -31.82 19.89
N HIS A 37 32.36 -30.62 19.41
CA HIS A 37 32.07 -29.48 20.28
C HIS A 37 30.78 -29.78 21.05
N ASN A 38 30.92 -30.09 22.31
CA ASN A 38 29.84 -30.29 23.24
C ASN A 38 29.23 -28.92 23.57
N HIS A 39 28.36 -28.39 22.68
CA HIS A 39 27.73 -27.10 22.86
C HIS A 39 26.76 -27.14 24.04
N ALA A 40 26.72 -26.07 24.82
CA ALA A 40 25.72 -25.85 25.86
C ALA A 40 24.30 -25.93 25.21
N PRO A 41 23.33 -26.54 25.88
CA PRO A 41 21.99 -26.70 25.33
C PRO A 41 21.40 -25.32 24.95
N GLY A 42 20.97 -25.18 23.68
CA GLY A 42 20.37 -23.95 23.15
C GLY A 42 21.30 -23.05 22.33
N ILE A 43 22.57 -23.45 22.10
CA ILE A 43 23.47 -22.76 21.16
C ILE A 43 23.26 -23.31 19.74
N ILE A 44 23.19 -22.43 18.78
CA ILE A 44 23.00 -22.72 17.36
C ILE A 44 24.24 -22.28 16.63
N GLU A 45 24.93 -23.20 15.99
CA GLU A 45 26.01 -22.88 15.05
C GLU A 45 25.44 -22.38 13.74
N PHE A 46 25.89 -21.21 13.32
CA PHE A 46 25.54 -20.58 12.06
C PHE A 46 26.77 -19.86 11.51
N THR A 47 27.43 -20.52 10.56
CA THR A 47 28.71 -20.05 10.04
C THR A 47 28.59 -18.70 9.33
N LYS A 48 29.71 -17.98 9.23
CA LYS A 48 29.73 -16.69 8.51
C LYS A 48 29.25 -16.83 7.07
N ALA A 49 29.62 -17.90 6.37
CA ALA A 49 29.15 -18.15 5.01
C ALA A 49 27.62 -18.35 4.92
N GLN A 50 27.04 -19.00 5.93
CA GLN A 50 25.57 -19.12 6.04
C GLN A 50 24.91 -17.78 6.38
N ALA A 51 25.52 -16.98 7.24
CA ALA A 51 25.04 -15.65 7.60
C ALA A 51 25.02 -14.71 6.38
N ASP A 52 26.11 -14.71 5.62
CA ASP A 52 26.23 -13.91 4.38
C ASP A 52 25.21 -14.37 3.32
N ALA A 53 25.07 -15.69 3.12
CA ALA A 53 24.11 -16.25 2.18
C ALA A 53 22.64 -15.98 2.59
N ALA A 54 22.35 -15.93 3.88
CA ALA A 54 21.02 -15.60 4.42
C ALA A 54 20.73 -14.08 4.43
N GLY A 55 21.71 -13.23 4.14
CA GLY A 55 21.61 -11.80 4.30
C GLY A 55 21.29 -11.40 5.75
N LEU A 56 21.98 -12.03 6.72
CA LEU A 56 21.73 -11.84 8.13
C LEU A 56 22.06 -10.41 8.54
N GLU A 57 21.13 -9.75 9.19
CA GLU A 57 21.34 -8.43 9.82
C GLU A 57 21.17 -8.56 11.33
N ILE A 58 21.95 -7.77 12.06
CA ILE A 58 21.92 -7.74 13.53
C ILE A 58 21.78 -6.30 14.03
N GLU A 59 21.20 -6.14 15.19
CA GLU A 59 21.05 -4.85 15.86
C GLU A 59 21.41 -5.01 17.34
N THR A 60 22.13 -4.03 17.91
CA THR A 60 22.35 -3.98 19.36
C THR A 60 21.12 -3.35 20.01
N VAL A 61 20.53 -4.07 20.94
CA VAL A 61 19.34 -3.64 21.67
C VAL A 61 19.68 -2.45 22.56
N GLN A 62 18.94 -1.38 22.39
CA GLN A 62 19.00 -0.20 23.24
C GLN A 62 17.60 0.31 23.55
N PRO A 63 17.33 0.76 24.78
CA PRO A 63 16.09 1.45 25.08
C PRO A 63 15.94 2.70 24.20
N ALA A 64 14.83 2.84 23.53
CA ALA A 64 14.54 3.93 22.60
C ALA A 64 13.09 4.41 22.72
N SER A 65 12.76 5.49 22.02
CA SER A 65 11.36 5.91 21.88
C SER A 65 10.61 4.92 20.98
N PHE A 66 9.45 4.47 21.45
CA PHE A 66 8.56 3.56 20.74
C PHE A 66 7.21 4.21 20.50
N ASN A 67 6.60 3.98 19.31
CA ASN A 67 5.33 4.57 18.98
C ASN A 67 4.17 3.98 19.81
N ALA A 68 3.44 4.84 20.50
CA ALA A 68 2.15 4.47 21.09
C ALA A 68 1.09 4.46 19.98
N VAL A 69 0.42 3.33 19.77
CA VAL A 69 -0.43 3.12 18.62
C VAL A 69 -1.83 2.64 18.97
N ILE A 70 -2.79 2.99 18.12
CA ILE A 70 -4.12 2.38 18.07
C ILE A 70 -4.17 1.52 16.81
N ARG A 71 -4.27 0.20 16.99
CA ARG A 71 -4.44 -0.72 15.85
C ARG A 71 -5.86 -0.67 15.34
N THR A 72 -6.00 -0.52 14.04
CA THR A 72 -7.27 -0.50 13.32
C THR A 72 -7.09 -1.02 11.89
N SER A 73 -8.15 -0.96 11.11
CA SER A 73 -8.13 -1.24 9.67
C SER A 73 -8.58 -0.01 8.88
N GLY A 74 -8.46 -0.09 7.57
CA GLY A 74 -8.90 0.95 6.67
C GLY A 74 -8.60 0.62 5.22
N GLU A 75 -8.63 1.62 4.37
CA GLU A 75 -8.40 1.44 2.94
C GLU A 75 -7.57 2.57 2.33
N ILE A 76 -6.91 2.25 1.23
CA ILE A 76 -6.21 3.22 0.39
C ILE A 76 -7.20 3.74 -0.65
N LEU A 77 -7.34 5.07 -0.75
CA LEU A 77 -8.23 5.75 -1.68
C LEU A 77 -7.43 6.69 -2.59
N PRO A 78 -7.94 7.05 -3.78
CA PRO A 78 -7.38 8.16 -4.54
C PRO A 78 -7.47 9.46 -3.73
N ALA A 79 -6.44 10.32 -3.83
CA ALA A 79 -6.50 11.63 -3.21
C ALA A 79 -7.54 12.52 -3.91
N GLN A 80 -8.13 13.43 -3.16
CA GLN A 80 -9.10 14.36 -3.71
C GLN A 80 -8.44 15.20 -4.82
N GLY A 81 -9.05 15.18 -6.02
CA GLY A 81 -8.54 15.87 -7.22
C GLY A 81 -7.63 15.01 -8.10
N ASP A 82 -7.11 13.89 -7.61
CA ASP A 82 -6.35 12.92 -8.42
C ASP A 82 -7.27 12.00 -9.25
N GLU A 83 -8.58 12.10 -9.03
CA GLU A 83 -9.59 11.34 -9.75
C GLU A 83 -10.59 12.28 -10.44
N LYS A 84 -10.99 11.95 -11.66
CA LYS A 84 -11.99 12.68 -12.44
C LYS A 84 -12.96 11.73 -13.11
N THR A 85 -14.24 12.03 -12.93
CA THR A 85 -15.30 11.36 -13.66
C THR A 85 -15.39 11.96 -15.06
N VAL A 86 -15.33 11.12 -16.05
CA VAL A 86 -15.59 11.44 -17.46
C VAL A 86 -17.10 11.29 -17.69
N VAL A 87 -17.75 12.37 -18.08
CA VAL A 87 -19.20 12.41 -18.26
C VAL A 87 -19.56 12.61 -19.74
N ALA A 88 -20.74 12.14 -20.13
CA ALA A 88 -21.33 12.39 -21.42
C ALA A 88 -21.58 13.89 -21.62
N THR A 89 -21.12 14.45 -22.72
CA THR A 89 -21.32 15.89 -23.03
C THR A 89 -22.57 16.14 -23.85
N THR A 90 -23.20 15.10 -24.37
CA THR A 90 -24.49 15.10 -25.09
C THR A 90 -25.19 13.76 -24.87
N SER A 91 -26.48 13.72 -25.16
CA SER A 91 -27.25 12.45 -25.19
C SER A 91 -27.02 11.70 -26.50
N GLY A 92 -27.00 10.37 -26.43
CA GLY A 92 -26.84 9.51 -27.61
C GLY A 92 -26.39 8.10 -27.28
N ILE A 93 -26.01 7.34 -28.29
CA ILE A 93 -25.49 5.98 -28.17
C ILE A 93 -23.97 6.05 -28.00
N VAL A 94 -23.46 5.37 -26.98
CA VAL A 94 -22.02 5.34 -26.64
C VAL A 94 -21.32 4.25 -27.44
N THR A 95 -20.21 4.60 -28.08
CA THR A 95 -19.19 3.66 -28.56
C THR A 95 -17.92 3.84 -27.75
N LEU A 96 -17.53 2.83 -26.99
CA LEU A 96 -16.31 2.87 -26.15
C LEU A 96 -15.07 2.69 -27.01
N GLY A 97 -14.13 3.62 -26.89
CA GLY A 97 -12.80 3.56 -27.47
C GLY A 97 -12.77 3.53 -29.01
N SER A 98 -12.35 4.60 -29.63
CA SER A 98 -12.08 4.61 -31.08
C SER A 98 -10.75 3.87 -31.36
N GLY A 99 -10.83 2.53 -31.55
CA GLY A 99 -9.67 1.69 -31.87
C GLY A 99 -8.79 1.23 -30.68
N ARG A 100 -9.21 1.54 -29.44
CA ARG A 100 -8.52 1.10 -28.21
C ARG A 100 -9.53 0.55 -27.21
N ARG A 101 -9.20 -0.56 -26.55
CA ARG A 101 -10.06 -1.08 -25.47
C ARG A 101 -10.02 -0.13 -24.27
N ILE A 102 -11.19 0.24 -23.78
CA ILE A 102 -11.40 1.06 -22.59
C ILE A 102 -11.80 0.11 -21.45
N LEU A 103 -10.82 -0.23 -20.62
CA LEU A 103 -10.98 -1.17 -19.51
C LEU A 103 -10.29 -0.62 -18.24
N PRO A 104 -10.72 -1.02 -17.05
CA PRO A 104 -10.00 -0.71 -15.81
C PRO A 104 -8.52 -1.13 -15.89
N GLY A 105 -7.61 -0.29 -15.38
CA GLY A 105 -6.17 -0.47 -15.45
C GLY A 105 -5.50 0.06 -16.72
N VAL A 106 -6.24 0.45 -17.75
CA VAL A 106 -5.66 1.00 -18.99
C VAL A 106 -5.18 2.42 -18.77
N LYS A 107 -3.93 2.70 -19.15
CA LYS A 107 -3.33 4.05 -19.10
C LYS A 107 -3.88 4.93 -20.23
N VAL A 108 -4.26 6.16 -19.89
CA VAL A 108 -4.74 7.17 -20.84
C VAL A 108 -3.99 8.47 -20.69
N SER A 109 -3.81 9.19 -21.79
CA SER A 109 -3.26 10.53 -21.80
C SER A 109 -4.38 11.56 -21.69
N LYS A 110 -4.05 12.78 -21.23
CA LYS A 110 -4.98 13.90 -21.31
C LYS A 110 -5.40 14.12 -22.76
N GLY A 111 -6.71 14.26 -23.01
CA GLY A 111 -7.25 14.43 -24.36
C GLY A 111 -7.46 13.11 -25.14
N ALA A 112 -7.09 11.95 -24.58
CA ALA A 112 -7.37 10.67 -25.22
C ALA A 112 -8.87 10.41 -25.26
N THR A 113 -9.39 9.91 -26.41
CA THR A 113 -10.80 9.56 -26.55
C THR A 113 -11.15 8.34 -25.70
N ILE A 114 -12.11 8.50 -24.81
CA ILE A 114 -12.67 7.46 -23.95
C ILE A 114 -13.89 6.82 -24.61
N ALA A 115 -14.75 7.65 -25.16
CA ALA A 115 -15.96 7.23 -25.85
C ALA A 115 -16.29 8.19 -27.00
N VAL A 116 -17.11 7.71 -27.91
CA VAL A 116 -17.76 8.52 -28.94
C VAL A 116 -19.26 8.39 -28.73
N ILE A 117 -19.97 9.51 -28.71
CA ILE A 117 -21.43 9.52 -28.58
C ILE A 117 -22.04 9.89 -29.95
N SER A 118 -22.79 8.98 -30.52
CA SER A 118 -23.54 9.19 -31.76
C SER A 118 -25.00 9.53 -31.45
N SER A 119 -25.52 10.53 -32.14
CA SER A 119 -26.93 10.95 -32.08
C SER A 119 -27.69 10.70 -33.41
N GLU A 120 -27.05 10.04 -34.38
CA GLU A 120 -27.60 9.87 -35.75
C GLU A 120 -28.92 9.10 -35.78
N GLU A 121 -29.13 8.13 -34.88
CA GLU A 121 -30.33 7.28 -34.81
C GLU A 121 -31.40 7.81 -33.82
N MET A 122 -31.22 9.03 -33.29
CA MET A 122 -32.16 9.55 -32.30
C MET A 122 -33.39 10.19 -32.95
N ALA A 123 -34.57 9.96 -32.36
CA ALA A 123 -35.83 10.57 -32.80
C ALA A 123 -35.82 12.12 -32.77
N ALA A 124 -34.94 12.74 -31.97
CA ALA A 124 -34.76 14.18 -31.91
C ALA A 124 -33.81 14.74 -33.02
N GLY A 125 -33.21 13.85 -33.82
CA GLY A 125 -32.23 14.17 -34.86
C GLY A 125 -30.84 14.53 -34.31
N ASP A 126 -29.87 14.60 -35.23
CA ASP A 126 -28.49 14.97 -34.89
C ASP A 126 -28.41 16.48 -34.57
N PRO A 127 -27.97 16.86 -33.32
CA PRO A 127 -27.83 18.27 -32.94
C PRO A 127 -26.89 19.07 -33.84
N VAL A 128 -25.87 18.38 -34.43
CA VAL A 128 -24.91 19.04 -35.32
C VAL A 128 -25.54 19.31 -36.69
N ALA A 129 -26.25 18.32 -37.24
CA ALA A 129 -26.96 18.48 -38.50
C ALA A 129 -28.01 19.61 -38.40
N LYS A 130 -28.71 19.69 -37.25
CA LYS A 130 -29.64 20.76 -36.94
C LYS A 130 -28.95 22.12 -36.85
N ALA A 131 -27.89 22.24 -36.05
CA ALA A 131 -27.13 23.49 -35.92
C ALA A 131 -26.51 23.94 -37.27
N LYS A 132 -26.06 22.97 -38.11
CA LYS A 132 -25.58 23.27 -39.47
C LYS A 132 -26.68 23.79 -40.34
N ALA A 133 -27.82 23.16 -40.35
CA ALA A 133 -28.97 23.59 -41.17
C ALA A 133 -29.45 25.01 -40.77
N GLU A 134 -29.48 25.31 -39.48
CA GLU A 134 -29.79 26.65 -38.95
C GLU A 134 -28.73 27.67 -39.37
N PHE A 135 -27.42 27.33 -39.30
CA PHE A 135 -26.36 28.17 -39.76
C PHE A 135 -26.44 28.47 -41.27
N ASP A 136 -26.58 27.42 -42.10
CA ASP A 136 -26.67 27.56 -43.55
C ASP A 136 -27.89 28.39 -43.97
N ALA A 137 -29.01 28.30 -43.24
CA ALA A 137 -30.18 29.11 -43.47
C ALA A 137 -29.98 30.59 -43.07
N ALA A 138 -29.38 30.83 -41.91
CA ALA A 138 -29.08 32.16 -41.40
C ALA A 138 -28.02 32.87 -42.26
N GLU A 139 -27.00 32.16 -42.75
CA GLU A 139 -25.99 32.68 -43.66
C GLU A 139 -26.60 33.20 -44.98
N LYS A 140 -27.41 32.38 -45.60
CA LYS A 140 -28.15 32.79 -46.82
C LYS A 140 -29.10 33.96 -46.60
N ALA A 141 -29.72 34.02 -45.43
CA ALA A 141 -30.59 35.15 -45.06
C ALA A 141 -29.78 36.47 -44.87
N PHE A 142 -28.65 36.37 -44.21
CA PHE A 142 -27.71 37.49 -44.00
C PHE A 142 -27.13 37.99 -45.32
N GLU A 143 -26.62 37.13 -46.20
CA GLU A 143 -26.12 37.52 -47.54
C GLU A 143 -27.19 38.24 -48.38
N ARG A 144 -28.43 37.77 -48.34
CA ARG A 144 -29.53 38.47 -49.00
C ARG A 144 -29.81 39.83 -48.38
N ALA A 145 -29.82 39.89 -47.04
CA ALA A 145 -30.03 41.16 -46.34
C ALA A 145 -28.93 42.17 -46.61
N GLU A 146 -27.67 41.71 -46.69
CA GLU A 146 -26.51 42.54 -47.01
C GLU A 146 -26.61 43.13 -48.45
N SER A 147 -27.10 42.39 -49.42
CA SER A 147 -27.31 42.88 -50.77
C SER A 147 -28.46 43.87 -50.88
N LEU A 148 -29.55 43.64 -50.17
CA LEU A 148 -30.75 44.49 -50.19
C LEU A 148 -30.60 45.78 -49.44
N VAL A 149 -29.83 45.82 -48.34
CA VAL A 149 -29.60 47.08 -47.60
C VAL A 149 -28.75 48.07 -48.37
N LYS A 150 -27.78 47.60 -49.19
CA LYS A 150 -26.97 48.44 -50.08
C LYS A 150 -27.76 49.20 -51.10
N VAL A 151 -28.90 48.69 -51.49
CA VAL A 151 -29.83 49.34 -52.46
C VAL A 151 -31.06 49.95 -51.78
N ASN A 152 -31.00 50.08 -50.44
CA ASN A 152 -32.10 50.58 -49.58
C ASN A 152 -33.42 49.84 -49.75
N ALA A 153 -33.41 48.59 -50.14
CA ALA A 153 -34.60 47.74 -50.31
C ALA A 153 -35.14 47.15 -49.00
N ILE A 154 -34.36 47.21 -47.92
CA ILE A 154 -34.78 46.81 -46.58
C ILE A 154 -34.31 47.84 -45.51
N SER A 155 -34.91 47.81 -44.35
CA SER A 155 -34.55 48.69 -43.24
C SER A 155 -33.23 48.25 -42.59
N GLN A 156 -32.49 49.22 -42.02
CA GLN A 156 -31.27 48.89 -41.21
C GLN A 156 -31.59 47.90 -40.11
N LYS A 157 -32.74 48.05 -39.43
CA LYS A 157 -33.20 47.14 -38.39
C LYS A 157 -33.33 45.68 -38.90
N SER A 158 -33.82 45.49 -40.11
CA SER A 158 -33.96 44.14 -40.68
C SER A 158 -32.61 43.53 -41.02
N TYR A 159 -31.65 44.32 -41.49
CA TYR A 159 -30.29 43.91 -41.71
C TYR A 159 -29.59 43.50 -40.37
N ASP A 160 -29.70 44.37 -39.33
CA ASP A 160 -29.11 44.09 -38.02
C ASP A 160 -29.69 42.81 -37.39
N GLN A 161 -30.99 42.53 -37.60
CA GLN A 161 -31.59 41.31 -37.13
C GLN A 161 -31.02 40.06 -37.86
N ALA A 162 -30.94 40.14 -39.19
CA ALA A 162 -30.37 39.00 -39.99
C ALA A 162 -28.89 38.77 -39.63
N LYS A 163 -28.13 39.84 -39.36
CA LYS A 163 -26.75 39.75 -38.86
C LYS A 163 -26.66 39.06 -37.53
N LYS A 164 -27.48 39.45 -36.57
CA LYS A 164 -27.57 38.86 -35.23
C LYS A 164 -27.90 37.37 -35.30
N ASP A 165 -28.88 37.00 -36.11
CA ASP A 165 -29.33 35.62 -36.29
C ASP A 165 -28.21 34.76 -36.89
N TYR A 166 -27.47 35.28 -37.88
CA TYR A 166 -26.30 34.67 -38.46
C TYR A 166 -25.18 34.46 -37.40
N GLU A 167 -24.83 35.50 -36.65
CA GLU A 167 -23.78 35.43 -35.61
C GLU A 167 -24.16 34.41 -34.53
N THR A 168 -25.42 34.36 -34.13
CA THR A 168 -25.93 33.39 -33.16
C THR A 168 -25.86 31.95 -33.69
N ALA A 169 -26.36 31.70 -34.88
CA ALA A 169 -26.32 30.37 -35.53
C ALA A 169 -24.87 29.93 -35.80
N LYS A 170 -24.01 30.82 -36.23
CA LYS A 170 -22.56 30.59 -36.41
C LYS A 170 -21.91 30.13 -35.11
N SER A 171 -22.10 30.87 -34.05
CA SER A 171 -21.56 30.55 -32.71
C SER A 171 -22.03 29.18 -32.25
N SER A 172 -23.31 28.86 -32.44
CA SER A 172 -23.88 27.56 -32.11
C SER A 172 -23.26 26.43 -32.91
N TYR A 173 -23.13 26.58 -34.24
CA TYR A 173 -22.51 25.58 -35.10
C TYR A 173 -21.00 25.39 -34.79
N GLU A 174 -20.24 26.46 -34.58
CA GLU A 174 -18.82 26.40 -34.25
C GLU A 174 -18.56 25.74 -32.90
N ALA A 175 -19.47 25.86 -31.93
CA ALA A 175 -19.39 25.18 -30.66
C ALA A 175 -19.38 23.62 -30.81
N TYR A 176 -20.01 23.12 -31.86
CA TYR A 176 -20.05 21.70 -32.18
C TYR A 176 -18.94 21.27 -33.15
N LYS A 177 -18.61 22.09 -34.17
CA LYS A 177 -17.72 21.74 -35.31
C LYS A 177 -16.35 21.18 -34.92
N GLY A 178 -15.75 21.62 -33.79
CA GLY A 178 -14.44 21.17 -33.33
C GLY A 178 -14.47 19.90 -32.48
N LYS A 179 -15.65 19.44 -32.08
CA LYS A 179 -15.84 18.33 -31.14
C LYS A 179 -16.42 17.07 -31.80
N PHE A 180 -17.07 17.21 -32.93
CA PHE A 180 -17.68 16.11 -33.69
C PHE A 180 -16.72 15.61 -34.76
N GLY A 181 -16.40 14.30 -34.74
CA GLY A 181 -15.80 13.57 -35.84
C GLY A 181 -16.88 12.94 -36.71
N GLU A 182 -16.47 12.23 -37.76
CA GLU A 182 -17.40 11.52 -38.67
C GLU A 182 -18.34 10.51 -37.97
N LYS A 183 -18.00 10.07 -36.76
CA LYS A 183 -18.74 9.03 -36.00
C LYS A 183 -19.48 9.58 -34.80
N GLY A 184 -19.49 10.90 -34.55
CA GLY A 184 -20.15 11.49 -33.40
C GLY A 184 -19.23 12.35 -32.53
N LEU A 185 -19.71 12.72 -31.35
CA LEU A 185 -18.98 13.56 -30.38
C LEU A 185 -17.98 12.74 -29.56
N SER A 186 -16.70 13.12 -29.64
CA SER A 186 -15.65 12.48 -28.83
C SER A 186 -15.69 12.98 -27.39
N VAL A 187 -15.83 12.05 -26.46
CA VAL A 187 -15.66 12.27 -25.02
C VAL A 187 -14.23 11.91 -24.66
N VAL A 188 -13.48 12.90 -24.19
CA VAL A 188 -12.03 12.75 -23.95
C VAL A 188 -11.67 12.77 -22.47
N SER A 189 -10.55 12.14 -22.12
CA SER A 189 -10.03 12.18 -20.76
C SER A 189 -9.57 13.59 -20.37
N PRO A 190 -10.04 14.14 -19.24
CA PRO A 190 -9.65 15.47 -18.78
C PRO A 190 -8.22 15.51 -18.22
N MET A 191 -7.62 14.34 -17.95
CA MET A 191 -6.30 14.20 -17.34
C MET A 191 -5.56 12.96 -17.86
N ALA A 192 -4.24 12.92 -17.70
CA ALA A 192 -3.48 11.69 -17.88
C ALA A 192 -3.61 10.81 -16.62
N GLY A 193 -3.66 9.50 -16.78
CA GLY A 193 -3.81 8.57 -15.65
C GLY A 193 -4.20 7.18 -16.10
N TYR A 194 -4.89 6.47 -15.24
CA TYR A 194 -5.43 5.13 -15.48
C TYR A 194 -6.95 5.16 -15.35
N ILE A 195 -7.64 4.38 -16.17
CA ILE A 195 -9.06 4.15 -16.00
C ILE A 195 -9.24 3.28 -14.76
N THR A 196 -9.98 3.75 -13.76
CA THR A 196 -10.30 2.98 -12.54
C THR A 196 -11.62 2.26 -12.65
N GLN A 197 -12.58 2.86 -13.40
CA GLN A 197 -13.89 2.27 -13.60
C GLN A 197 -14.45 2.67 -14.97
N VAL A 198 -15.15 1.74 -15.62
CA VAL A 198 -16.02 1.98 -16.76
C VAL A 198 -17.44 1.72 -16.30
N ILE A 199 -18.33 2.70 -16.49
CA ILE A 199 -19.68 2.72 -15.89
C ILE A 199 -20.74 2.31 -16.91
N VAL A 200 -20.46 2.50 -18.21
CA VAL A 200 -21.37 2.21 -19.31
C VAL A 200 -20.81 1.11 -20.21
N ASN A 201 -21.66 0.43 -20.96
CA ASN A 201 -21.26 -0.54 -21.96
C ASN A 201 -21.28 0.07 -23.36
N ASP A 202 -20.61 -0.59 -24.29
CA ASP A 202 -20.69 -0.25 -25.72
C ASP A 202 -22.11 -0.46 -26.23
N GLY A 203 -22.66 0.54 -26.89
CA GLY A 203 -24.04 0.55 -27.36
C GLY A 203 -25.09 1.07 -26.36
N ASP A 204 -24.70 1.41 -25.13
CA ASP A 204 -25.63 1.99 -24.15
C ASP A 204 -26.09 3.40 -24.61
N TYR A 205 -27.34 3.73 -24.32
CA TYR A 205 -27.84 5.10 -24.42
C TYR A 205 -27.46 5.87 -23.17
N VAL A 206 -26.93 7.08 -23.34
CA VAL A 206 -26.54 7.99 -22.22
C VAL A 206 -27.20 9.34 -22.38
N GLU A 207 -27.46 10.00 -21.27
CA GLU A 207 -27.90 11.39 -21.21
C GLU A 207 -26.73 12.35 -20.97
N ALA A 208 -26.87 13.61 -21.38
CA ALA A 208 -25.88 14.63 -21.08
C ALA A 208 -25.66 14.75 -19.56
N GLY A 209 -24.39 14.71 -19.11
CA GLY A 209 -24.01 14.70 -17.69
C GLY A 209 -23.88 13.30 -17.06
N GLN A 210 -24.31 12.23 -17.74
CA GLN A 210 -24.21 10.87 -17.23
C GLN A 210 -22.73 10.43 -17.16
N PRO A 211 -22.30 9.80 -16.05
CA PRO A 211 -20.94 9.26 -15.91
C PRO A 211 -20.69 8.11 -16.91
N ILE A 212 -19.53 8.14 -17.57
CA ILE A 212 -19.08 7.12 -18.54
C ILE A 212 -17.95 6.29 -17.94
N ALA A 213 -16.91 6.95 -17.41
CA ALA A 213 -15.73 6.32 -16.85
C ALA A 213 -15.12 7.19 -15.77
N VAL A 214 -14.22 6.61 -14.97
CA VAL A 214 -13.44 7.32 -13.99
C VAL A 214 -11.96 7.16 -14.32
N VAL A 215 -11.20 8.26 -14.28
CA VAL A 215 -9.76 8.31 -14.56
C VAL A 215 -9.05 8.85 -13.33
N SER A 216 -8.01 8.14 -12.86
CA SER A 216 -7.17 8.52 -11.72
C SER A 216 -5.71 8.66 -12.12
N GLN A 217 -5.01 9.66 -11.58
CA GLN A 217 -3.56 9.82 -11.78
C GLN A 217 -2.75 8.86 -10.91
N ASN A 218 -3.30 8.44 -9.77
CA ASN A 218 -2.62 7.61 -8.77
C ASN A 218 -1.29 8.20 -8.25
N ASN A 219 -1.08 9.50 -8.35
CA ASN A 219 0.14 10.15 -7.87
C ASN A 219 0.10 10.38 -6.36
N ARG A 220 -1.07 10.76 -5.86
CA ARG A 220 -1.35 10.96 -4.44
C ARG A 220 -2.51 10.08 -4.02
N LEU A 221 -2.36 9.50 -2.85
CA LEU A 221 -3.35 8.60 -2.26
C LEU A 221 -3.76 9.11 -0.89
N GLN A 222 -4.92 8.67 -0.46
CA GLN A 222 -5.39 8.82 0.91
C GLN A 222 -5.40 7.47 1.60
N LEU A 223 -4.93 7.45 2.85
CA LEU A 223 -5.17 6.35 3.76
C LEU A 223 -6.33 6.75 4.65
N ARG A 224 -7.47 6.10 4.51
CA ARG A 224 -8.61 6.22 5.40
C ARG A 224 -8.55 5.15 6.45
N ALA A 225 -8.33 5.53 7.69
CA ALA A 225 -8.32 4.65 8.84
C ALA A 225 -9.65 4.76 9.60
N ASP A 226 -10.20 3.65 10.02
CA ASP A 226 -11.47 3.53 10.71
C ASP A 226 -11.24 3.48 12.23
N LEU A 227 -11.11 4.66 12.89
CA LEU A 227 -10.87 4.75 14.32
C LEU A 227 -12.13 4.32 15.11
N PRO A 228 -12.06 3.27 15.97
CA PRO A 228 -13.20 2.92 16.82
C PRO A 228 -13.60 4.07 17.78
N GLU A 229 -14.87 4.35 17.92
CA GLU A 229 -15.41 5.46 18.76
C GLU A 229 -14.88 5.47 20.20
N LYS A 230 -14.57 4.32 20.77
CA LYS A 230 -13.98 4.21 22.11
C LYS A 230 -12.65 4.96 22.25
N TYR A 231 -11.96 5.21 21.15
CA TYR A 231 -10.70 5.96 21.11
C TYR A 231 -10.88 7.42 20.70
N TRP A 232 -12.10 7.96 20.73
CA TRP A 232 -12.37 9.35 20.36
C TRP A 232 -11.49 10.36 21.11
N SER A 233 -11.25 10.14 22.39
CA SER A 233 -10.36 11.02 23.19
C SER A 233 -8.92 11.08 22.67
N SER A 234 -8.48 10.05 21.95
CA SER A 234 -7.15 9.97 21.34
C SER A 234 -7.09 10.62 19.95
N ALA A 235 -8.21 10.87 19.31
CA ALA A 235 -8.27 11.34 17.91
C ALA A 235 -7.42 12.60 17.67
N ASN A 236 -7.41 13.55 18.63
CA ASN A 236 -6.64 14.78 18.54
C ASN A 236 -5.12 14.60 18.75
N ARG A 237 -4.69 13.43 19.27
CA ARG A 237 -3.27 13.11 19.47
C ARG A 237 -2.68 12.38 18.28
N ILE A 238 -3.52 11.80 17.42
CA ILE A 238 -3.08 11.08 16.23
C ILE A 238 -2.42 12.06 15.26
N TYR A 239 -1.17 11.80 14.88
CA TYR A 239 -0.42 12.65 13.96
C TYR A 239 0.18 11.90 12.76
N SER A 240 0.31 10.58 12.83
CA SER A 240 0.85 9.75 11.75
C SER A 240 0.27 8.34 11.83
N ALA A 241 0.65 7.48 10.88
CA ALA A 241 0.32 6.06 10.91
C ALA A 241 1.38 5.23 10.20
N ASN A 242 1.45 3.95 10.58
CA ASN A 242 2.04 2.90 9.75
C ASN A 242 0.89 2.06 9.18
N PHE A 243 1.07 1.49 8.00
CA PHE A 243 0.03 0.67 7.37
C PHE A 243 0.62 -0.49 6.58
N LYS A 244 -0.11 -1.59 6.57
CA LYS A 244 0.24 -2.80 5.83
C LYS A 244 -0.90 -3.18 4.91
N PRO A 245 -0.76 -2.98 3.59
CA PRO A 245 -1.74 -3.46 2.63
C PRO A 245 -1.87 -4.98 2.70
N SER A 246 -3.07 -5.51 2.50
CA SER A 246 -3.34 -6.96 2.59
C SER A 246 -2.56 -7.80 1.57
N TYR A 247 -2.11 -7.19 0.47
CA TYR A 247 -1.28 -7.84 -0.55
C TYR A 247 0.23 -7.74 -0.27
N ALA A 248 0.66 -6.98 0.74
CA ALA A 248 2.07 -6.75 1.06
C ALA A 248 2.50 -7.55 2.30
N SER A 249 3.74 -8.01 2.30
CA SER A 249 4.38 -8.62 3.48
C SER A 249 4.94 -7.58 4.45
N GLU A 250 5.20 -6.37 3.96
CA GLU A 250 5.87 -5.29 4.69
C GLU A 250 4.88 -4.23 5.16
N THR A 251 5.22 -3.59 6.28
CA THR A 251 4.52 -2.42 6.81
C THR A 251 5.24 -1.14 6.36
N PHE A 252 4.48 -0.18 5.88
CA PHE A 252 4.98 1.09 5.38
C PHE A 252 4.70 2.20 6.39
N SER A 253 5.68 3.12 6.55
CA SER A 253 5.50 4.31 7.36
C SER A 253 5.01 5.47 6.49
N LEU A 254 3.90 6.09 6.86
CA LEU A 254 3.40 7.30 6.19
C LEU A 254 4.44 8.42 6.20
N LYS A 255 5.23 8.55 7.28
CA LYS A 255 6.28 9.56 7.38
C LYS A 255 7.29 9.45 6.23
N ASN A 256 7.70 8.21 5.89
CA ASN A 256 8.67 7.97 4.81
C ASN A 256 8.08 8.22 3.41
N LEU A 257 6.75 8.18 3.29
CA LEU A 257 6.02 8.45 2.05
C LEU A 257 5.58 9.92 1.92
N GLY A 258 6.08 10.80 2.79
CA GLY A 258 5.66 12.20 2.85
C GLY A 258 4.20 12.37 3.27
N GLY A 259 3.70 11.41 4.07
CA GLY A 259 2.33 11.39 4.54
C GLY A 259 2.04 12.49 5.56
N ARG A 260 0.81 13.00 5.51
CA ARG A 260 0.33 14.02 6.44
C ARG A 260 -1.12 13.74 6.84
N LEU A 261 -1.47 14.07 8.07
CA LEU A 261 -2.84 14.04 8.55
C LEU A 261 -3.64 15.15 7.85
N ILE A 262 -4.74 14.79 7.21
CA ILE A 262 -5.68 15.72 6.59
C ILE A 262 -6.86 16.00 7.55
N SER A 263 -7.41 14.94 8.14
CA SER A 263 -8.56 15.05 9.03
C SER A 263 -8.58 13.88 10.02
N ALA A 264 -8.72 14.21 11.30
CA ALA A 264 -9.26 13.29 12.29
C ALA A 264 -10.75 13.64 12.40
N GLY A 265 -11.63 12.83 11.79
CA GLY A 265 -13.05 13.14 11.61
C GLY A 265 -13.73 13.55 12.90
N ARG A 266 -14.63 14.53 12.82
CA ARG A 266 -15.43 15.01 13.95
C ARG A 266 -16.83 14.40 14.00
N THR A 267 -17.15 13.57 13.01
CA THR A 267 -18.42 12.85 12.89
C THR A 267 -18.15 11.40 12.57
N ALA A 268 -18.83 10.51 13.27
CA ALA A 268 -18.86 9.10 12.91
C ALA A 268 -19.49 8.91 11.53
N ALA A 269 -19.01 7.94 10.77
CA ALA A 269 -19.63 7.57 9.50
C ALA A 269 -21.03 7.03 9.78
N LYS A 270 -22.04 7.50 9.04
CA LYS A 270 -23.45 7.14 9.26
C LYS A 270 -23.63 5.62 9.21
N GLY A 271 -24.17 5.06 10.29
CA GLY A 271 -24.44 3.62 10.40
C GLY A 271 -23.23 2.75 10.78
N THR A 272 -22.12 3.37 11.22
CA THR A 272 -20.94 2.65 11.71
C THR A 272 -20.49 3.19 13.06
N PHE A 273 -19.71 2.38 13.80
CA PHE A 273 -19.08 2.79 15.08
C PHE A 273 -17.64 3.28 14.89
N TYR A 274 -17.34 3.83 13.72
CA TYR A 274 -16.00 4.27 13.35
C TYR A 274 -15.98 5.74 12.97
N ILE A 275 -14.88 6.39 13.32
CA ILE A 275 -14.56 7.76 13.00
C ILE A 275 -13.45 7.76 11.95
N PRO A 276 -13.67 8.32 10.76
CA PRO A 276 -12.64 8.30 9.73
C PRO A 276 -11.47 9.23 10.10
N VAL A 277 -10.26 8.69 10.07
CA VAL A 277 -9.00 9.45 10.13
C VAL A 277 -8.35 9.36 8.76
N ILE A 278 -8.12 10.50 8.13
CA ILE A 278 -7.67 10.58 6.75
C ILE A 278 -6.26 11.18 6.70
N PHE A 279 -5.36 10.45 6.08
CA PHE A 279 -4.02 10.90 5.74
C PHE A 279 -3.88 11.00 4.22
N GLU A 280 -3.03 11.88 3.73
CA GLU A 280 -2.64 11.96 2.32
C GLU A 280 -1.15 11.68 2.20
N PHE A 281 -0.74 10.92 1.18
CA PHE A 281 0.65 10.54 0.96
C PHE A 281 0.96 10.35 -0.53
N ASN A 282 2.25 10.36 -0.87
CA ASN A 282 2.71 10.17 -2.25
C ASN A 282 2.74 8.68 -2.61
N ASN A 283 2.26 8.33 -3.78
CA ASN A 283 2.29 6.95 -4.28
C ASN A 283 3.66 6.57 -4.82
N ALA A 284 4.69 6.63 -3.99
CA ALA A 284 6.05 6.22 -4.36
C ALA A 284 6.25 4.69 -4.40
N GLY A 285 5.33 3.92 -3.78
CA GLY A 285 5.40 2.47 -3.68
C GLY A 285 4.47 1.71 -4.63
N ASN A 286 3.86 2.38 -5.62
CA ASN A 286 2.85 1.81 -6.53
C ASN A 286 1.68 1.14 -5.79
N PHE A 287 1.21 1.76 -4.71
CA PHE A 287 0.07 1.29 -3.96
C PHE A 287 -1.20 1.29 -4.81
N VAL A 288 -2.06 0.30 -4.57
CA VAL A 288 -3.29 0.09 -5.33
C VAL A 288 -4.46 0.73 -4.58
N PRO A 289 -5.14 1.73 -5.16
CA PRO A 289 -6.38 2.26 -4.61
C PRO A 289 -7.46 1.19 -4.49
N GLY A 290 -8.26 1.24 -3.44
CA GLY A 290 -9.26 0.22 -3.09
C GLY A 290 -8.70 -0.93 -2.24
N ALA A 291 -7.40 -0.95 -1.95
CA ALA A 291 -6.81 -1.99 -1.11
C ALA A 291 -7.09 -1.75 0.38
N PHE A 292 -7.50 -2.81 1.07
CA PHE A 292 -7.60 -2.81 2.53
C PHE A 292 -6.24 -2.92 3.19
N CYS A 293 -6.11 -2.31 4.37
CA CYS A 293 -4.88 -2.25 5.14
C CYS A 293 -5.13 -2.52 6.62
N ASP A 294 -4.17 -3.21 7.26
CA ASP A 294 -3.96 -3.06 8.70
C ASP A 294 -3.29 -1.72 8.95
N ILE A 295 -3.77 -0.95 9.92
CA ILE A 295 -3.29 0.39 10.20
C ILE A 295 -2.94 0.53 11.68
N TYR A 296 -1.81 1.16 11.95
CA TYR A 296 -1.31 1.48 13.27
C TYR A 296 -1.27 3.01 13.38
N LEU A 297 -2.31 3.59 13.96
CA LEU A 297 -2.42 5.03 14.19
C LEU A 297 -1.49 5.46 15.30
N ILE A 298 -0.57 6.37 15.04
CA ILE A 298 0.43 6.83 16.01
C ILE A 298 -0.13 8.05 16.74
N GLU A 299 -0.32 7.91 18.06
CA GLU A 299 -0.87 8.96 18.93
C GLU A 299 0.15 9.58 19.89
N GLY A 300 1.36 9.00 19.97
CA GLY A 300 2.42 9.48 20.87
C GLY A 300 3.62 8.58 20.84
N GLN A 301 4.54 8.81 21.77
CA GLN A 301 5.72 8.00 21.98
C GLN A 301 5.81 7.58 23.46
N LYS A 302 6.32 6.38 23.69
CA LYS A 302 6.74 5.85 24.99
C LYS A 302 8.27 5.88 24.99
N ASP A 303 8.88 6.47 25.97
CA ASP A 303 10.34 6.50 26.09
C ASP A 303 10.85 5.28 26.85
N ASN A 304 12.12 4.97 26.64
CA ASN A 304 12.82 3.90 27.34
C ASN A 304 12.23 2.50 27.14
N VAL A 305 11.81 2.19 25.90
CA VAL A 305 11.22 0.90 25.52
C VAL A 305 12.24 0.07 24.74
N ILE A 306 12.40 -1.19 25.14
CA ILE A 306 13.14 -2.18 24.36
C ILE A 306 12.21 -2.69 23.26
N SER A 307 12.62 -2.55 22.01
CA SER A 307 11.86 -3.03 20.85
C SER A 307 12.77 -3.65 19.79
N VAL A 308 12.25 -4.60 19.04
CA VAL A 308 12.93 -5.24 17.90
C VAL A 308 12.06 -5.14 16.66
N PRO A 309 12.62 -5.17 15.44
CA PRO A 309 11.83 -5.31 14.22
C PRO A 309 10.96 -6.56 14.26
N GLU A 310 9.76 -6.53 13.68
CA GLU A 310 8.87 -7.70 13.59
C GLU A 310 9.56 -8.90 12.91
N THR A 311 10.51 -8.64 12.01
CA THR A 311 11.31 -9.65 11.30
C THR A 311 12.32 -10.39 12.19
N ALA A 312 12.63 -9.87 13.38
CA ALA A 312 13.49 -10.52 14.38
C ALA A 312 12.77 -11.64 15.13
N LEU A 313 11.42 -11.60 15.15
CA LEU A 313 10.60 -12.51 15.93
C LEU A 313 10.30 -13.78 15.14
N THR A 314 10.40 -14.91 15.83
CA THR A 314 9.87 -16.19 15.38
C THR A 314 8.90 -16.73 16.41
N GLU A 315 7.86 -17.41 15.94
CA GLU A 315 6.84 -17.99 16.79
C GLU A 315 6.88 -19.50 16.73
N GLU A 316 6.73 -20.14 17.89
CA GLU A 316 6.57 -21.59 18.03
C GLU A 316 5.53 -21.89 19.09
N GLN A 317 4.43 -22.51 18.71
CA GLN A 317 3.33 -22.92 19.62
C GLN A 317 2.81 -21.78 20.51
N GLY A 318 2.73 -20.56 19.97
CA GLY A 318 2.25 -19.38 20.71
C GLY A 318 3.31 -18.69 21.57
N VAL A 319 4.55 -19.20 21.58
CA VAL A 319 5.70 -18.58 22.26
C VAL A 319 6.58 -17.87 21.26
N TYR A 320 7.04 -16.67 21.61
CA TYR A 320 7.89 -15.84 20.75
C TYR A 320 9.35 -15.95 21.14
N PHE A 321 10.22 -15.99 20.14
CA PHE A 321 11.66 -16.11 20.30
C PHE A 321 12.40 -15.10 19.41
N VAL A 322 13.56 -14.68 19.90
CA VAL A 322 14.59 -13.99 19.11
C VAL A 322 15.88 -14.80 19.13
N TYR A 323 16.81 -14.46 18.26
CA TYR A 323 18.14 -15.09 18.23
C TYR A 323 19.18 -14.06 18.61
N LEU A 324 19.87 -14.33 19.74
CA LEU A 324 20.96 -13.50 20.24
C LEU A 324 22.28 -13.99 19.63
N LYS A 325 23.07 -13.08 19.11
CA LYS A 325 24.44 -13.38 18.70
C LYS A 325 25.33 -13.44 19.94
N VAL A 326 25.94 -14.62 20.21
CA VAL A 326 26.83 -14.86 21.34
C VAL A 326 28.28 -14.63 20.94
N CYS A 327 28.69 -15.19 19.77
CA CYS A 327 29.99 -14.95 19.17
C CYS A 327 29.88 -14.88 17.64
N GLU A 328 30.97 -14.98 16.91
CA GLU A 328 30.98 -14.77 15.46
C GLU A 328 30.10 -15.78 14.69
N THR A 329 30.01 -17.01 15.18
CA THR A 329 29.32 -18.14 14.53
C THR A 329 28.26 -18.79 15.41
N GLU A 330 28.03 -18.28 16.61
CA GLU A 330 27.10 -18.88 17.57
C GLU A 330 25.96 -17.94 17.92
N TYR A 331 24.78 -18.51 17.92
CA TYR A 331 23.52 -17.82 18.24
C TYR A 331 22.77 -18.59 19.32
N LYS A 332 22.12 -17.85 20.21
CA LYS A 332 21.28 -18.40 21.28
C LYS A 332 19.83 -18.09 21.01
N LYS A 333 18.98 -19.12 21.03
CA LYS A 333 17.53 -18.94 21.01
C LYS A 333 17.06 -18.40 22.36
N GLN A 334 16.42 -17.24 22.37
CA GLN A 334 15.97 -16.57 23.57
C GLN A 334 14.45 -16.38 23.51
N GLU A 335 13.75 -16.91 24.51
CA GLU A 335 12.32 -16.66 24.69
C GLU A 335 12.08 -15.21 25.12
N VAL A 336 11.05 -14.58 24.53
CA VAL A 336 10.67 -13.20 24.82
C VAL A 336 9.16 -13.07 25.03
N LYS A 337 8.80 -12.17 25.96
CA LYS A 337 7.42 -11.74 26.13
C LYS A 337 7.21 -10.44 25.37
N ILE A 338 6.36 -10.50 24.35
CA ILE A 338 6.05 -9.37 23.48
C ILE A 338 5.02 -8.43 24.09
N GLY A 339 5.13 -7.14 23.76
CA GLY A 339 4.16 -6.09 24.04
C GLY A 339 3.45 -5.59 22.79
N GLU A 340 3.23 -4.29 22.71
CA GLU A 340 2.58 -3.64 21.58
C GLU A 340 3.43 -3.66 20.30
N SER A 341 2.78 -3.56 19.15
CA SER A 341 3.44 -3.43 17.84
C SER A 341 2.99 -2.18 17.15
N ASP A 342 3.91 -1.45 16.56
CA ASP A 342 3.60 -0.35 15.65
C ASP A 342 3.57 -0.79 14.17
N GLY A 343 3.61 -2.11 13.95
CA GLY A 343 3.61 -2.76 12.64
C GLY A 343 5.00 -2.90 12.04
N ILE A 344 5.99 -2.14 12.49
CA ILE A 344 7.39 -2.19 12.05
C ILE A 344 8.26 -2.81 13.14
N ARG A 345 8.07 -2.37 14.38
CA ARG A 345 8.77 -2.86 15.56
C ARG A 345 7.78 -3.42 16.58
N ARG A 346 8.27 -4.32 17.41
CA ARG A 346 7.54 -4.95 18.53
C ARG A 346 8.23 -4.61 19.84
N GLU A 347 7.48 -4.10 20.80
CA GLU A 347 7.91 -3.94 22.18
C GLU A 347 8.22 -5.30 22.79
N ILE A 348 9.33 -5.39 23.55
CA ILE A 348 9.72 -6.57 24.31
C ILE A 348 9.62 -6.24 25.79
N LEU A 349 8.72 -6.93 26.49
CA LEU A 349 8.47 -6.72 27.89
C LEU A 349 9.44 -7.48 28.78
N VAL A 350 9.86 -8.68 28.36
CA VAL A 350 10.75 -9.57 29.11
C VAL A 350 11.59 -10.39 28.12
N GLY A 351 12.84 -10.67 28.47
CA GLY A 351 13.70 -11.60 27.75
C GLY A 351 14.84 -10.95 26.98
N LEU A 352 14.88 -9.62 26.88
CA LEU A 352 16.01 -8.86 26.33
C LEU A 352 16.51 -7.80 27.31
N HIS A 353 17.80 -7.51 27.20
CA HIS A 353 18.49 -6.47 27.97
C HIS A 353 19.20 -5.50 27.04
N GLU A 354 19.49 -4.31 27.55
CA GLU A 354 20.36 -3.37 26.87
C GLU A 354 21.72 -3.99 26.59
N GLY A 355 22.21 -3.84 25.36
CA GLY A 355 23.49 -4.39 24.92
C GLY A 355 23.38 -5.77 24.25
N ASP A 356 22.26 -6.47 24.34
CA ASP A 356 22.04 -7.73 23.62
C ASP A 356 22.12 -7.48 22.10
N ILE A 357 22.77 -8.39 21.37
CA ILE A 357 22.86 -8.33 19.90
C ILE A 357 21.84 -9.30 19.31
N VAL A 358 20.79 -8.78 18.70
CA VAL A 358 19.66 -9.54 18.15
C VAL A 358 19.75 -9.64 16.65
N VAL A 359 19.46 -10.82 16.10
CA VAL A 359 19.25 -11.02 14.66
C VAL A 359 17.93 -10.35 14.23
N THR A 360 18.02 -9.33 13.40
CA THR A 360 16.85 -8.55 12.92
C THR A 360 16.34 -9.01 11.57
N LYS A 361 17.21 -9.61 10.76
CA LYS A 361 16.84 -10.23 9.47
C LYS A 361 17.53 -11.57 9.33
N GLY A 362 16.86 -12.56 8.77
CA GLY A 362 17.39 -13.91 8.68
C GLY A 362 17.11 -14.78 9.93
N ALA A 363 16.30 -14.34 10.88
CA ALA A 363 15.94 -15.09 12.09
C ALA A 363 15.36 -16.49 11.79
N MET A 364 14.56 -16.60 10.72
CA MET A 364 14.01 -17.89 10.28
C MET A 364 15.08 -18.86 9.78
N GLN A 365 16.13 -18.36 9.12
CA GLN A 365 17.25 -19.18 8.66
C GLN A 365 18.05 -19.72 9.84
N VAL A 366 18.30 -18.92 10.87
CA VAL A 366 18.93 -19.36 12.12
C VAL A 366 18.05 -20.40 12.83
N LYS A 367 16.73 -20.19 12.86
CA LYS A 367 15.75 -21.18 13.36
C LYS A 367 15.87 -22.53 12.65
N LEU A 368 15.91 -22.53 11.31
CA LEU A 368 16.02 -23.76 10.52
C LEU A 368 17.35 -24.48 10.73
N ALA A 369 18.44 -23.77 10.98
CA ALA A 369 19.72 -24.36 11.31
C ALA A 369 19.67 -25.09 12.65
N SER A 370 18.96 -24.57 13.64
CA SER A 370 18.79 -25.22 14.96
C SER A 370 18.11 -26.59 14.85
N VAL A 371 17.16 -26.75 13.92
CA VAL A 371 16.45 -28.03 13.71
C VAL A 371 17.33 -29.05 13.00
N LYS A 372 18.17 -28.62 12.04
CA LYS A 372 19.09 -29.53 11.33
C LYS A 372 20.18 -30.09 12.25
N GLY A 373 20.70 -29.32 13.21
CA GLY A 373 21.68 -29.76 14.18
C GLY A 373 21.14 -30.75 15.23
N SER A 374 19.82 -30.85 15.38
CA SER A 374 19.17 -31.75 16.35
C SER A 374 18.73 -33.09 15.78
N ILE A 375 18.92 -33.36 14.49
CA ILE A 375 18.64 -34.67 13.88
C ILE A 375 19.88 -35.53 14.04
N PRO A 376 19.88 -36.61 14.89
CA PRO A 376 20.98 -37.55 14.96
C PRO A 376 21.15 -38.20 13.59
N GLY A 377 22.38 -38.17 13.05
CA GLY A 377 22.71 -38.88 11.82
C GLY A 377 22.45 -40.36 12.02
N HIS A 378 21.44 -40.91 11.36
CA HIS A 378 21.25 -42.33 11.28
C HIS A 378 22.34 -42.92 10.33
N THR A 379 23.46 -43.35 10.91
CA THR A 379 24.41 -44.18 10.20
C THR A 379 23.81 -45.58 10.05
N HIS A 380 23.26 -45.90 8.90
CA HIS A 380 23.01 -47.26 8.49
C HIS A 380 24.32 -47.86 7.99
N ASN A 381 24.99 -48.62 8.86
CA ASN A 381 26.00 -49.58 8.42
C ASN A 381 25.27 -50.81 7.81
N HIS A 382 25.49 -51.03 6.51
CA HIS A 382 25.27 -52.29 5.83
C HIS A 382 26.59 -52.98 5.61
#